data_b0fb4dd3b82dc690b1168d480fee1123
#
_entry.id   b0fb4dd3b82dc690b1168d480fee1123
#
_cell.length_a   1.000
_cell.length_b   1.000
_cell.length_c   1.000
_cell.angle_alpha   90.00
_cell.angle_beta   90.00
_cell.angle_gamma   90.00
#
_symmetry.space_group_name_H-M   'P 1'
#
loop_
_entity.id
_entity.type
_entity.pdbx_description
1 polymer ?
#
loop_
_entity_poly.entity_id
_entity_poly.type
_entity_poly.pdbx_seq_one_letter_code
_entity_poly.pdbx_strand_id
1 'polypeptide(L)'
;YATPEEQEILAKYVGWGGLSDAFDPKKSAWAEEYLELQTILSEEEYESARESTLTAFYTPPIVIKSMYQALENMGLKSGNILEPSCGVGNFIGMKPESLSDCKIYGVELDSVSGRIATQLYQKSKIAVEGYEKANLPDSFFDVAVGNVPFGEFKLFDNRYDRYNFFIHDYFFAKTLDKVRPGGVIAFITSSGTMDKKNPYVRRYLAQRAELIGAIRLPNDTFTKNAGTKVTSDIIFLQKRDHMILEEPDWVYLDY
;
A
#
# COMPACT_ATOMS: atom_id res chain seq x y z
N TYR A 1 -19.67 16.48 1.90
CA TYR A 1 -18.37 16.48 2.61
C TYR A 1 -18.65 16.50 4.11
N ALA A 2 -17.95 15.67 4.87
CA ALA A 2 -18.05 15.62 6.32
C ALA A 2 -17.61 16.95 6.96
N THR A 3 -18.34 17.34 8.00
CA THR A 3 -17.97 18.49 8.86
C THR A 3 -16.77 18.12 9.74
N PRO A 4 -16.08 19.09 10.37
CA PRO A 4 -14.99 18.79 11.30
C PRO A 4 -15.40 17.82 12.43
N GLU A 5 -16.61 17.96 12.98
CA GLU A 5 -17.14 17.10 14.03
C GLU A 5 -17.36 15.66 13.53
N GLU A 6 -17.88 15.49 12.31
CA GLU A 6 -18.04 14.20 11.67
C GLU A 6 -16.67 13.56 11.36
N GLN A 7 -15.68 14.36 10.93
CA GLN A 7 -14.32 13.89 10.69
C GLN A 7 -13.66 13.37 11.97
N GLU A 8 -13.91 13.98 13.14
CA GLU A 8 -13.43 13.48 14.43
C GLU A 8 -13.99 12.09 14.76
N ILE A 9 -15.23 11.82 14.33
CA ILE A 9 -15.84 10.48 14.49
C ILE A 9 -15.20 9.50 13.51
N LEU A 10 -15.11 9.86 12.23
CA LEU A 10 -14.54 9.03 11.18
C LEU A 10 -13.06 8.68 11.44
N ALA A 11 -12.30 9.60 12.03
CA ALA A 11 -10.89 9.38 12.37
C ALA A 11 -10.67 8.31 13.44
N LYS A 12 -11.71 7.86 14.15
CA LYS A 12 -11.64 6.75 15.09
C LYS A 12 -11.66 5.39 14.40
N TYR A 13 -12.10 5.34 13.15
CA TYR A 13 -12.12 4.10 12.38
C TYR A 13 -10.68 3.74 11.95
N VAL A 14 -10.26 2.53 12.25
CA VAL A 14 -8.88 2.05 12.02
C VAL A 14 -8.78 0.95 10.95
N GLY A 15 -9.90 0.59 10.31
CA GLY A 15 -9.96 -0.51 9.34
C GLY A 15 -10.25 -1.87 10.00
N TRP A 16 -10.25 -2.90 9.19
CA TRP A 16 -10.66 -4.27 9.57
C TRP A 16 -9.50 -5.19 9.92
N GLY A 17 -8.27 -4.72 9.80
CA GLY A 17 -7.07 -5.52 10.05
C GLY A 17 -7.07 -6.17 11.43
N GLY A 18 -6.85 -7.50 11.47
CA GLY A 18 -6.84 -8.26 12.71
C GLY A 18 -8.21 -8.63 13.29
N LEU A 19 -9.32 -8.29 12.61
CA LEU A 19 -10.69 -8.56 13.05
C LEU A 19 -11.33 -9.77 12.34
N SER A 20 -10.52 -10.70 11.82
CA SER A 20 -11.04 -11.88 11.11
C SER A 20 -12.04 -12.71 11.91
N ASP A 21 -11.90 -12.76 13.24
CA ASP A 21 -12.78 -13.50 14.12
C ASP A 21 -14.21 -12.93 14.16
N ALA A 22 -14.39 -11.62 13.94
CA ALA A 22 -15.70 -10.98 13.83
C ALA A 22 -16.48 -11.39 12.56
N PHE A 23 -15.80 -11.97 11.58
CA PHE A 23 -16.37 -12.47 10.32
C PHE A 23 -16.50 -14.01 10.28
N ASP A 24 -16.15 -14.71 11.36
CA ASP A 24 -16.24 -16.17 11.46
C ASP A 24 -17.45 -16.60 12.32
N PRO A 25 -18.48 -17.23 11.72
CA PRO A 25 -19.67 -17.67 12.47
C PRO A 25 -19.38 -18.73 13.54
N LYS A 26 -18.18 -19.33 13.53
CA LYS A 26 -17.77 -20.34 14.52
C LYS A 26 -17.15 -19.72 15.78
N LYS A 27 -16.91 -18.44 15.78
CA LYS A 27 -16.29 -17.70 16.89
C LYS A 27 -17.37 -17.18 17.84
N SER A 28 -17.76 -17.99 18.82
CA SER A 28 -18.82 -17.66 19.78
C SER A 28 -18.56 -16.37 20.56
N ALA A 29 -17.30 -16.00 20.81
CA ALA A 29 -16.94 -14.76 21.49
C ALA A 29 -17.23 -13.50 20.65
N TRP A 30 -17.47 -13.65 19.34
CA TRP A 30 -17.75 -12.59 18.39
C TRP A 30 -19.14 -12.71 17.75
N ALA A 31 -20.03 -13.51 18.35
CA ALA A 31 -21.34 -13.82 17.76
C ALA A 31 -22.25 -12.59 17.62
N GLU A 32 -22.18 -11.64 18.55
CA GLU A 32 -22.96 -10.40 18.50
C GLU A 32 -22.46 -9.50 17.40
N GLU A 33 -21.15 -9.25 17.32
CA GLU A 33 -20.51 -8.43 16.29
C GLU A 33 -20.69 -9.05 14.89
N TYR A 34 -20.62 -10.39 14.79
CA TYR A 34 -20.87 -11.09 13.54
C TYR A 34 -22.26 -10.79 12.98
N LEU A 35 -23.30 -10.88 13.82
CA LEU A 35 -24.67 -10.59 13.42
C LEU A 35 -24.91 -9.10 13.14
N GLU A 36 -24.29 -8.24 13.95
CA GLU A 36 -24.38 -6.78 13.76
C GLU A 36 -23.77 -6.38 12.42
N LEU A 37 -22.56 -6.86 12.09
CA LEU A 37 -21.89 -6.57 10.81
C LEU A 37 -22.75 -6.98 9.61
N GLN A 38 -23.40 -8.13 9.66
CA GLN A 38 -24.32 -8.56 8.59
C GLN A 38 -25.58 -7.68 8.47
N THR A 39 -25.93 -6.97 9.52
CA THR A 39 -27.12 -6.10 9.54
C THR A 39 -26.80 -4.70 9.05
N ILE A 40 -25.61 -4.18 9.39
CA ILE A 40 -25.24 -2.78 9.11
C ILE A 40 -24.50 -2.60 7.79
N LEU A 41 -23.78 -3.64 7.31
CA LEU A 41 -23.05 -3.59 6.04
C LEU A 41 -23.91 -4.19 4.91
N SER A 42 -23.80 -3.63 3.72
CA SER A 42 -24.30 -4.31 2.52
C SER A 42 -23.48 -5.59 2.26
N GLU A 43 -24.02 -6.52 1.47
CA GLU A 43 -23.30 -7.76 1.11
C GLU A 43 -21.93 -7.46 0.51
N GLU A 44 -21.83 -6.47 -0.39
CA GLU A 44 -20.58 -6.05 -1.01
C GLU A 44 -19.59 -5.44 0.00
N GLU A 45 -20.06 -4.59 0.91
CA GLU A 45 -19.25 -4.01 1.99
C GLU A 45 -18.78 -5.09 2.96
N TYR A 46 -19.64 -6.06 3.30
CA TYR A 46 -19.30 -7.16 4.20
C TYR A 46 -18.19 -8.03 3.61
N GLU A 47 -18.31 -8.46 2.35
CA GLU A 47 -17.28 -9.27 1.69
C GLU A 47 -15.96 -8.51 1.55
N SER A 48 -16.00 -7.24 1.14
CA SER A 48 -14.81 -6.39 1.04
C SER A 48 -14.12 -6.21 2.39
N ALA A 49 -14.89 -5.94 3.45
CA ALA A 49 -14.37 -5.83 4.82
C ALA A 49 -13.72 -7.13 5.28
N ARG A 50 -14.39 -8.27 5.06
CA ARG A 50 -13.88 -9.61 5.40
C ARG A 50 -12.56 -9.91 4.71
N GLU A 51 -12.45 -9.65 3.41
CA GLU A 51 -11.21 -9.85 2.65
C GLU A 51 -10.07 -8.97 3.17
N SER A 52 -10.37 -7.74 3.55
CA SER A 52 -9.37 -6.81 4.06
C SER A 52 -8.84 -7.16 5.46
N THR A 53 -9.52 -8.00 6.25
CA THR A 53 -9.06 -8.40 7.58
C THR A 53 -7.68 -9.07 7.57
N LEU A 54 -7.31 -9.71 6.46
CA LEU A 54 -6.04 -10.44 6.30
C LEU A 54 -4.93 -9.58 5.70
N THR A 55 -5.28 -8.49 5.04
CA THR A 55 -4.34 -7.68 4.25
C THR A 55 -4.18 -6.24 4.74
N ALA A 56 -5.11 -5.76 5.57
CA ALA A 56 -5.07 -4.42 6.11
C ALA A 56 -4.18 -4.36 7.35
N PHE A 57 -2.93 -3.89 7.17
CA PHE A 57 -1.99 -3.68 8.26
C PHE A 57 -1.82 -2.18 8.52
N TYR A 58 -2.14 -1.77 9.75
CA TYR A 58 -1.89 -0.39 10.18
C TYR A 58 -0.38 -0.12 10.31
N THR A 59 0.11 0.83 9.54
CA THR A 59 1.52 1.23 9.58
C THR A 59 1.78 2.18 10.75
N PRO A 60 2.73 1.87 11.64
CA PRO A 60 3.04 2.74 12.77
C PRO A 60 3.44 4.16 12.30
N PRO A 61 3.00 5.22 13.00
CA PRO A 61 3.31 6.61 12.66
C PRO A 61 4.80 6.89 12.47
N ILE A 62 5.65 6.26 13.29
CA ILE A 62 7.10 6.45 13.21
C ILE A 62 7.65 5.96 11.86
N VAL A 63 7.13 4.85 11.32
CA VAL A 63 7.55 4.31 10.03
C VAL A 63 7.15 5.26 8.91
N ILE A 64 5.89 5.74 8.91
CA ILE A 64 5.39 6.70 7.91
C ILE A 64 6.23 7.98 7.90
N LYS A 65 6.49 8.55 9.09
CA LYS A 65 7.30 9.76 9.23
C LYS A 65 8.73 9.56 8.74
N SER A 66 9.34 8.40 9.06
CA SER A 66 10.69 8.06 8.59
C SER A 66 10.76 7.91 7.08
N MET A 67 9.73 7.34 6.46
CA MET A 67 9.65 7.22 5.00
C MET A 67 9.54 8.59 4.33
N TYR A 68 8.71 9.49 4.84
CA TYR A 68 8.63 10.87 4.34
C TYR A 68 9.96 11.62 4.53
N GLN A 69 10.60 11.48 5.69
CA GLN A 69 11.91 12.09 5.93
C GLN A 69 12.96 11.59 4.93
N ALA A 70 12.96 10.30 4.60
CA ALA A 70 13.84 9.75 3.58
C ALA A 70 13.56 10.36 2.20
N LEU A 71 12.28 10.50 1.81
CA LEU A 71 11.88 11.11 0.54
C LEU A 71 12.29 12.60 0.46
N GLU A 72 12.15 13.35 1.56
CA GLU A 72 12.62 14.74 1.65
C GLU A 72 14.13 14.83 1.50
N ASN A 73 14.88 13.92 2.15
CA ASN A 73 16.33 13.84 2.01
C ASN A 73 16.78 13.47 0.59
N MET A 74 15.95 12.73 -0.14
CA MET A 74 16.15 12.44 -1.57
C MET A 74 15.76 13.62 -2.47
N GLY A 75 15.25 14.72 -1.91
CA GLY A 75 14.95 15.95 -2.63
C GLY A 75 13.48 16.17 -2.99
N LEU A 76 12.55 15.38 -2.47
CA LEU A 76 11.11 15.64 -2.65
C LEU A 76 10.74 16.96 -1.97
N LYS A 77 10.14 17.87 -2.73
CA LYS A 77 9.64 19.17 -2.25
C LYS A 77 8.21 19.45 -2.70
N SER A 78 7.89 19.02 -3.91
CA SER A 78 6.57 19.20 -4.53
C SER A 78 6.34 18.10 -5.57
N GLY A 79 5.11 17.95 -6.01
CA GLY A 79 4.75 17.00 -7.05
C GLY A 79 3.52 16.15 -6.73
N ASN A 80 3.32 15.12 -7.53
CA ASN A 80 2.20 14.19 -7.40
C ASN A 80 2.67 12.92 -6.68
N ILE A 81 2.00 12.57 -5.61
CA ILE A 81 2.26 11.38 -4.80
C ILE A 81 1.13 10.37 -5.03
N LEU A 82 1.47 9.12 -5.31
CA LEU A 82 0.53 8.00 -5.40
C LEU A 82 0.62 7.15 -4.13
N GLU A 83 -0.52 6.84 -3.53
CA GLU A 83 -0.68 5.82 -2.51
C GLU A 83 -1.66 4.74 -3.01
N PRO A 84 -1.17 3.60 -3.55
CA PRO A 84 -2.00 2.67 -4.31
C PRO A 84 -2.87 1.72 -3.45
N SER A 85 -2.75 1.78 -2.13
CA SER A 85 -3.58 1.06 -1.14
C SER A 85 -3.67 1.89 0.13
N CYS A 86 -4.46 2.98 0.06
CA CYS A 86 -4.35 4.03 1.07
C CYS A 86 -5.09 3.73 2.39
N GLY A 87 -5.95 2.71 2.44
CA GLY A 87 -6.77 2.43 3.61
C GLY A 87 -7.57 3.66 4.01
N VAL A 88 -7.50 4.00 5.28
CA VAL A 88 -8.12 5.23 5.82
C VAL A 88 -7.28 6.49 5.60
N GLY A 89 -6.15 6.41 4.88
CA GLY A 89 -5.34 7.55 4.49
C GLY A 89 -4.27 7.95 5.50
N ASN A 90 -3.66 7.01 6.22
CA ASN A 90 -2.64 7.35 7.21
C ASN A 90 -1.41 8.05 6.62
N PHE A 91 -0.95 7.64 5.45
CA PHE A 91 0.14 8.34 4.74
C PHE A 91 -0.30 9.72 4.27
N ILE A 92 -1.56 9.90 3.90
CA ILE A 92 -2.11 11.21 3.50
C ILE A 92 -2.10 12.15 4.72
N GLY A 93 -2.64 11.69 5.86
CA GLY A 93 -2.77 12.48 7.07
C GLY A 93 -1.44 12.80 7.75
N MET A 94 -0.43 11.98 7.56
CA MET A 94 0.90 12.16 8.15
C MET A 94 1.91 12.81 7.19
N LYS A 95 1.46 13.26 6.01
CA LYS A 95 2.30 14.03 5.10
C LYS A 95 2.81 15.28 5.83
N PRO A 96 4.16 15.51 5.88
CA PRO A 96 4.71 16.66 6.58
C PRO A 96 4.29 17.98 5.91
N GLU A 97 4.21 19.05 6.69
CA GLU A 97 3.80 20.38 6.21
C GLU A 97 4.76 20.94 5.15
N SER A 98 6.04 20.59 5.25
CA SER A 98 7.06 20.89 4.22
C SER A 98 6.70 20.37 2.81
N LEU A 99 5.82 19.37 2.72
CA LEU A 99 5.30 18.80 1.49
C LEU A 99 3.85 19.25 1.20
N SER A 100 3.41 20.40 1.75
CA SER A 100 2.05 20.92 1.55
C SER A 100 1.68 21.06 0.07
N ASP A 101 2.64 21.40 -0.78
CA ASP A 101 2.45 21.58 -2.23
C ASP A 101 2.33 20.24 -2.99
N CYS A 102 2.61 19.11 -2.34
CA CYS A 102 2.39 17.80 -2.93
C CYS A 102 0.91 17.44 -2.96
N LYS A 103 0.45 17.00 -4.14
CA LYS A 103 -0.91 16.46 -4.34
C LYS A 103 -0.88 14.94 -4.15
N ILE A 104 -1.76 14.43 -3.30
CA ILE A 104 -1.86 12.98 -3.08
C ILE A 104 -3.06 12.39 -3.82
N TYR A 105 -2.81 11.26 -4.44
CA TYR A 105 -3.77 10.41 -5.14
C TYR A 105 -3.77 9.05 -4.45
N GLY A 106 -4.89 8.69 -3.86
CA GLY A 106 -5.07 7.41 -3.19
C GLY A 106 -5.90 6.44 -4.03
N VAL A 107 -5.65 5.16 -3.88
CA VAL A 107 -6.54 4.09 -4.35
C VAL A 107 -6.82 3.18 -3.17
N GLU A 108 -8.08 2.80 -2.97
CA GLU A 108 -8.49 1.89 -1.90
C GLU A 108 -9.58 0.94 -2.38
N LEU A 109 -9.34 -0.36 -2.19
CA LEU A 109 -10.28 -1.41 -2.57
C LEU A 109 -11.50 -1.45 -1.64
N ASP A 110 -11.27 -1.39 -0.31
CA ASP A 110 -12.35 -1.43 0.67
C ASP A 110 -13.18 -0.15 0.62
N SER A 111 -14.46 -0.30 0.30
CA SER A 111 -15.35 0.82 0.07
C SER A 111 -15.59 1.65 1.34
N VAL A 112 -15.60 1.04 2.51
CA VAL A 112 -15.77 1.76 3.79
C VAL A 112 -14.55 2.60 4.09
N SER A 113 -13.35 2.00 4.07
CA SER A 113 -12.08 2.70 4.30
C SER A 113 -11.86 3.82 3.27
N GLY A 114 -12.10 3.56 1.99
CA GLY A 114 -11.90 4.53 0.92
C GLY A 114 -12.86 5.73 1.01
N ARG A 115 -14.13 5.49 1.34
CA ARG A 115 -15.11 6.57 1.57
C ARG A 115 -14.76 7.40 2.80
N ILE A 116 -14.30 6.75 3.89
CA ILE A 116 -13.81 7.46 5.08
C ILE A 116 -12.61 8.33 4.72
N ALA A 117 -11.61 7.77 4.05
CA ALA A 117 -10.44 8.52 3.60
C ALA A 117 -10.82 9.74 2.74
N THR A 118 -11.80 9.58 1.84
CA THR A 118 -12.32 10.70 1.02
C THR A 118 -12.92 11.82 1.86
N GLN A 119 -13.61 11.48 2.95
CA GLN A 119 -14.21 12.48 3.85
C GLN A 119 -13.17 13.14 4.76
N LEU A 120 -12.16 12.39 5.19
CA LEU A 120 -11.07 12.93 6.03
C LEU A 120 -10.13 13.82 5.23
N TYR A 121 -9.81 13.45 3.99
CA TYR A 121 -8.80 14.15 3.17
C TYR A 121 -9.40 14.73 1.89
N GLN A 122 -10.33 15.65 2.05
CA GLN A 122 -11.17 16.26 0.99
C GLN A 122 -10.36 16.96 -0.12
N LYS A 123 -9.10 17.30 0.12
CA LYS A 123 -8.17 17.88 -0.88
C LYS A 123 -7.43 16.83 -1.69
N SER A 124 -7.45 15.57 -1.27
CA SER A 124 -6.81 14.45 -1.98
C SER A 124 -7.79 13.83 -2.97
N LYS A 125 -7.26 13.20 -4.01
CA LYS A 125 -8.06 12.44 -4.97
C LYS A 125 -7.97 10.97 -4.60
N ILE A 126 -9.07 10.38 -4.16
CA ILE A 126 -9.13 8.97 -3.76
C ILE A 126 -10.10 8.24 -4.69
N ALA A 127 -9.60 7.20 -5.35
CA ALA A 127 -10.40 6.26 -6.12
C ALA A 127 -10.74 5.06 -5.22
N VAL A 128 -12.04 4.79 -5.08
CA VAL A 128 -12.53 3.66 -4.27
C VAL A 128 -12.80 2.49 -5.20
N GLU A 129 -11.74 1.78 -5.52
CA GLU A 129 -11.74 0.66 -6.44
C GLU A 129 -10.44 -0.15 -6.31
N GLY A 130 -10.40 -1.35 -6.89
CA GLY A 130 -9.16 -2.14 -6.94
C GLY A 130 -8.07 -1.46 -7.77
N TYR A 131 -6.81 -1.59 -7.33
CA TYR A 131 -5.70 -0.97 -8.04
C TYR A 131 -5.57 -1.45 -9.49
N GLU A 132 -5.97 -2.69 -9.77
CA GLU A 132 -6.01 -3.24 -11.13
C GLU A 132 -6.99 -2.51 -12.06
N LYS A 133 -8.06 -1.93 -11.51
CA LYS A 133 -9.09 -1.18 -12.24
C LYS A 133 -8.80 0.31 -12.33
N ALA A 134 -7.98 0.83 -11.41
CA ALA A 134 -7.71 2.25 -11.31
C ALA A 134 -7.06 2.81 -12.60
N ASN A 135 -7.76 3.75 -13.22
CA ASN A 135 -7.32 4.41 -14.44
C ASN A 135 -6.39 5.59 -14.10
N LEU A 136 -5.14 5.27 -13.86
CA LEU A 136 -4.09 6.24 -13.53
C LEU A 136 -3.19 6.48 -14.74
N PRO A 137 -2.77 7.74 -15.00
CA PRO A 137 -1.86 8.04 -16.11
C PRO A 137 -0.47 7.45 -15.88
N ASP A 138 0.16 6.99 -16.96
CA ASP A 138 1.55 6.55 -16.93
C ASP A 138 2.50 7.75 -16.80
N SER A 139 3.65 7.55 -16.16
CA SER A 139 4.72 8.54 -15.98
C SER A 139 4.24 9.89 -15.40
N PHE A 140 3.28 9.85 -14.51
CA PHE A 140 2.64 11.05 -13.96
C PHE A 140 3.10 11.37 -12.52
N PHE A 141 3.38 10.35 -11.72
CA PHE A 141 3.69 10.54 -10.31
C PHE A 141 5.18 10.77 -10.09
N ASP A 142 5.51 11.72 -9.21
CA ASP A 142 6.89 11.99 -8.78
C ASP A 142 7.35 10.94 -7.77
N VAL A 143 6.43 10.52 -6.90
CA VAL A 143 6.65 9.52 -5.86
C VAL A 143 5.43 8.62 -5.74
N ALA A 144 5.67 7.35 -5.42
CA ALA A 144 4.65 6.46 -4.86
C ALA A 144 5.10 5.99 -3.48
N VAL A 145 4.20 6.03 -2.51
CA VAL A 145 4.46 5.68 -1.11
C VAL A 145 3.30 4.86 -0.56
N GLY A 146 3.58 3.93 0.34
CA GLY A 146 2.52 3.19 1.02
C GLY A 146 2.97 1.85 1.56
N ASN A 147 2.03 1.20 2.24
CA ASN A 147 2.13 -0.19 2.66
C ASN A 147 1.26 -1.01 1.71
N VAL A 148 1.87 -1.69 0.74
CA VAL A 148 1.12 -2.44 -0.27
C VAL A 148 0.62 -3.77 0.30
N PRO A 149 -0.52 -4.30 -0.18
CA PRO A 149 -0.97 -5.62 0.21
C PRO A 149 0.06 -6.68 -0.22
N PHE A 150 0.25 -7.69 0.61
CA PHE A 150 1.15 -8.80 0.29
C PHE A 150 0.52 -10.14 0.63
N GLY A 151 0.84 -11.11 -0.19
CA GLY A 151 0.29 -12.47 -0.13
C GLY A 151 0.63 -13.25 -1.38
N GLU A 152 0.30 -14.56 -1.37
CA GLU A 152 0.58 -15.48 -2.48
C GLU A 152 -0.61 -15.60 -3.45
N PHE A 153 -1.39 -14.54 -3.59
CA PHE A 153 -2.47 -14.46 -4.56
C PHE A 153 -2.17 -13.40 -5.63
N LYS A 154 -2.94 -13.40 -6.70
CA LYS A 154 -2.70 -12.61 -7.91
C LYS A 154 -3.93 -11.78 -8.23
N LEU A 155 -3.69 -10.62 -8.85
CA LEU A 155 -4.73 -9.81 -9.45
C LEU A 155 -4.74 -10.04 -10.97
N PHE A 156 -5.91 -9.87 -11.58
CA PHE A 156 -6.05 -9.95 -13.02
C PHE A 156 -5.96 -8.54 -13.63
N ASP A 157 -4.88 -8.31 -14.37
CA ASP A 157 -4.65 -7.08 -15.12
C ASP A 157 -3.95 -7.46 -16.43
N ASN A 158 -4.64 -7.36 -17.55
CA ASN A 158 -4.19 -7.81 -18.87
C ASN A 158 -2.77 -7.33 -19.24
N ARG A 159 -2.37 -6.18 -18.73
CA ARG A 159 -1.04 -5.61 -18.99
C ARG A 159 0.07 -6.40 -18.28
N TYR A 160 -0.23 -7.02 -17.13
CA TYR A 160 0.74 -7.65 -16.25
C TYR A 160 0.55 -9.16 -16.10
N ASP A 161 -0.57 -9.75 -16.53
CA ASP A 161 -0.91 -11.16 -16.36
C ASP A 161 0.18 -12.12 -16.87
N ARG A 162 0.85 -11.75 -17.96
CA ARG A 162 1.95 -12.54 -18.53
C ARG A 162 3.13 -12.75 -17.58
N TYR A 163 3.30 -11.88 -16.58
CA TYR A 163 4.40 -11.96 -15.61
C TYR A 163 4.05 -12.84 -14.41
N ASN A 164 2.78 -13.16 -14.21
CA ASN A 164 2.31 -14.05 -13.16
C ASN A 164 2.72 -13.64 -11.75
N PHE A 165 2.77 -12.33 -11.47
CA PHE A 165 3.19 -11.75 -10.21
C PHE A 165 2.24 -12.06 -9.05
N PHE A 166 2.78 -12.25 -7.85
CA PHE A 166 2.00 -12.11 -6.63
C PHE A 166 1.59 -10.65 -6.42
N ILE A 167 0.56 -10.42 -5.59
CA ILE A 167 -0.03 -9.09 -5.43
C ILE A 167 1.01 -8.00 -5.12
N HIS A 168 1.93 -8.24 -4.19
CA HIS A 168 2.95 -7.25 -3.83
C HIS A 168 3.91 -6.95 -5.00
N ASP A 169 4.28 -7.94 -5.78
CA ASP A 169 5.14 -7.79 -6.96
C ASP A 169 4.41 -7.04 -8.09
N TYR A 170 3.10 -7.30 -8.25
CA TYR A 170 2.24 -6.59 -9.17
C TYR A 170 2.13 -5.10 -8.82
N PHE A 171 1.99 -4.76 -7.53
CA PHE A 171 1.93 -3.37 -7.09
C PHE A 171 3.19 -2.61 -7.50
N PHE A 172 4.38 -3.20 -7.35
CA PHE A 172 5.62 -2.59 -7.85
C PHE A 172 5.62 -2.44 -9.37
N ALA A 173 5.25 -3.48 -10.10
CA ALA A 173 5.27 -3.49 -11.55
C ALA A 173 4.36 -2.40 -12.15
N LYS A 174 3.10 -2.33 -11.69
CA LYS A 174 2.16 -1.31 -12.13
C LYS A 174 2.61 0.10 -11.73
N THR A 175 3.08 0.26 -10.50
CA THR A 175 3.53 1.57 -10.01
C THR A 175 4.75 2.10 -10.76
N LEU A 176 5.66 1.22 -11.20
CA LEU A 176 6.78 1.62 -12.06
C LEU A 176 6.31 2.26 -13.37
N ASP A 177 5.19 1.83 -13.94
CA ASP A 177 4.64 2.48 -15.13
C ASP A 177 3.99 3.83 -14.79
N LYS A 178 3.44 3.98 -13.59
CA LYS A 178 2.74 5.20 -13.16
C LYS A 178 3.69 6.32 -12.72
N VAL A 179 4.83 5.96 -12.15
CA VAL A 179 5.87 6.91 -11.72
C VAL A 179 6.66 7.37 -12.97
N ARG A 180 6.99 8.66 -13.01
CA ARG A 180 7.83 9.23 -14.09
C ARG A 180 9.29 8.74 -13.99
N PRO A 181 10.06 8.79 -15.07
CA PRO A 181 11.50 8.60 -14.99
C PRO A 181 12.14 9.51 -13.92
N GLY A 182 13.07 8.95 -13.14
CA GLY A 182 13.68 9.63 -11.99
C GLY A 182 12.81 9.72 -10.74
N GLY A 183 11.52 9.38 -10.84
CA GLY A 183 10.62 9.32 -9.68
C GLY A 183 10.92 8.12 -8.78
N VAL A 184 10.46 8.18 -7.54
CA VAL A 184 10.79 7.22 -6.48
C VAL A 184 9.57 6.44 -6.02
N ILE A 185 9.73 5.13 -5.83
CA ILE A 185 8.78 4.25 -5.14
C ILE A 185 9.36 3.93 -3.77
N ALA A 186 8.60 4.18 -2.72
CA ALA A 186 8.91 3.82 -1.34
C ALA A 186 7.77 2.97 -0.78
N PHE A 187 7.89 1.66 -0.85
CA PHE A 187 6.86 0.73 -0.40
C PHE A 187 7.31 -0.13 0.76
N ILE A 188 6.40 -0.32 1.72
CA ILE A 188 6.47 -1.42 2.67
C ILE A 188 5.87 -2.64 1.98
N THR A 189 6.59 -3.75 2.00
CA THR A 189 6.20 -4.99 1.33
C THR A 189 6.67 -6.22 2.10
N SER A 190 6.27 -7.40 1.65
CA SER A 190 6.79 -8.68 2.16
C SER A 190 8.29 -8.79 1.95
N SER A 191 9.01 -9.35 2.94
CA SER A 191 10.42 -9.74 2.78
C SER A 191 10.64 -10.67 1.57
N GLY A 192 9.60 -11.37 1.15
CA GLY A 192 9.65 -12.25 -0.03
C GLY A 192 10.07 -11.54 -1.32
N THR A 193 9.85 -10.23 -1.47
CA THR A 193 10.31 -9.49 -2.65
C THR A 193 11.84 -9.56 -2.78
N MET A 194 12.56 -9.41 -1.66
CA MET A 194 14.03 -9.46 -1.64
C MET A 194 14.58 -10.87 -1.42
N ASP A 195 13.90 -11.72 -0.65
CA ASP A 195 14.42 -13.01 -0.16
C ASP A 195 14.07 -14.23 -1.04
N LYS A 196 13.18 -14.10 -2.03
CA LYS A 196 12.83 -15.24 -2.92
C LYS A 196 14.07 -15.77 -3.63
N LYS A 197 14.27 -17.10 -3.61
CA LYS A 197 15.35 -17.78 -4.37
C LYS A 197 15.27 -17.45 -5.85
N ASN A 198 14.06 -17.46 -6.43
CA ASN A 198 13.85 -17.11 -7.82
C ASN A 198 14.07 -15.60 -8.03
N PRO A 199 15.05 -15.19 -8.83
CA PRO A 199 15.39 -13.79 -9.05
C PRO A 199 14.43 -13.05 -10.01
N TYR A 200 13.42 -13.71 -10.54
CA TYR A 200 12.57 -13.19 -11.62
C TYR A 200 12.00 -11.81 -11.33
N VAL A 201 11.43 -11.60 -10.13
CA VAL A 201 10.87 -10.30 -9.74
C VAL A 201 11.96 -9.25 -9.58
N ARG A 202 13.06 -9.57 -8.87
CA ARG A 202 14.18 -8.64 -8.69
C ARG A 202 14.79 -8.23 -10.04
N ARG A 203 14.92 -9.18 -10.97
CA ARG A 203 15.36 -8.90 -12.35
C ARG A 203 14.42 -7.93 -13.06
N TYR A 204 13.11 -8.18 -12.99
CA TYR A 204 12.11 -7.29 -13.57
C TYR A 204 12.22 -5.85 -13.03
N LEU A 205 12.37 -5.72 -11.70
CA LEU A 205 12.54 -4.43 -11.04
C LEU A 205 13.87 -3.77 -11.42
N ALA A 206 14.97 -4.50 -11.38
CA ALA A 206 16.32 -3.98 -11.67
C ALA A 206 16.46 -3.45 -13.11
N GLN A 207 15.81 -4.08 -14.07
CA GLN A 207 15.79 -3.60 -15.44
C GLN A 207 15.11 -2.23 -15.59
N ARG A 208 14.16 -1.89 -14.72
CA ARG A 208 13.31 -0.70 -14.80
C ARG A 208 13.60 0.37 -13.76
N ALA A 209 14.26 -0.02 -12.69
CA ALA A 209 14.55 0.87 -11.56
C ALA A 209 15.90 0.57 -10.95
N GLU A 210 16.46 1.57 -10.30
CA GLU A 210 17.62 1.45 -9.43
C GLU A 210 17.16 1.21 -8.00
N LEU A 211 17.76 0.25 -7.32
CA LEU A 211 17.55 0.04 -5.89
C LEU A 211 18.35 1.09 -5.12
N ILE A 212 17.67 2.10 -4.56
CA ILE A 212 18.29 3.11 -3.72
C ILE A 212 18.65 2.50 -2.36
N GLY A 213 17.77 1.65 -1.83
CA GLY A 213 17.97 0.96 -0.56
C GLY A 213 16.80 0.08 -0.16
N ALA A 214 17.08 -0.84 0.75
CA ALA A 214 16.07 -1.68 1.37
C ALA A 214 16.33 -1.75 2.88
N ILE A 215 15.29 -1.65 3.69
CA ILE A 215 15.37 -1.66 5.16
C ILE A 215 14.44 -2.75 5.67
N ARG A 216 14.98 -3.77 6.31
CA ARG A 216 14.18 -4.78 7.00
C ARG A 216 13.63 -4.23 8.30
N LEU A 217 12.31 -4.27 8.44
CA LEU A 217 11.64 -3.84 9.65
C LEU A 217 11.70 -4.94 10.73
N PRO A 218 11.72 -4.57 12.01
CA PRO A 218 11.58 -5.54 13.11
C PRO A 218 10.30 -6.36 12.96
N ASN A 219 10.36 -7.64 13.29
CA ASN A 219 9.24 -8.59 13.13
C ASN A 219 7.99 -8.22 13.94
N ASP A 220 8.15 -7.37 14.96
CA ASP A 220 7.09 -6.88 15.83
C ASP A 220 6.50 -5.52 15.40
N THR A 221 6.99 -4.95 14.30
CA THR A 221 6.54 -3.64 13.81
C THR A 221 5.02 -3.56 13.65
N PHE A 222 4.39 -4.63 13.21
CA PHE A 222 2.94 -4.72 12.97
C PHE A 222 2.18 -5.54 14.04
N THR A 223 2.86 -6.05 15.07
CA THR A 223 2.28 -7.01 16.05
C THR A 223 1.13 -6.40 16.87
N LYS A 224 1.19 -5.11 17.18
CA LYS A 224 0.16 -4.42 17.97
C LYS A 224 -1.20 -4.36 17.27
N ASN A 225 -1.23 -4.52 15.94
CA ASN A 225 -2.42 -4.28 15.12
C ASN A 225 -2.85 -5.46 14.26
N ALA A 226 -2.05 -6.51 14.14
CA ALA A 226 -2.35 -7.65 13.25
C ALA A 226 -2.26 -9.02 13.92
N GLY A 227 -1.80 -9.10 15.17
CA GLY A 227 -1.66 -10.39 15.88
C GLY A 227 -0.64 -11.37 15.27
N THR A 228 -0.06 -11.04 14.13
CA THR A 228 0.88 -11.88 13.39
C THR A 228 2.26 -11.23 13.28
N LYS A 229 3.30 -12.05 13.44
CA LYS A 229 4.67 -11.63 13.17
C LYS A 229 4.92 -11.74 11.66
N VAL A 230 5.01 -10.61 10.98
CA VAL A 230 5.30 -10.56 9.55
C VAL A 230 6.63 -9.85 9.34
N THR A 231 7.55 -10.52 8.67
CA THR A 231 8.80 -9.89 8.23
C THR A 231 8.52 -9.07 6.98
N SER A 232 8.78 -7.77 7.07
CA SER A 232 8.54 -6.83 5.97
C SER A 232 9.75 -5.93 5.75
N ASP A 233 9.83 -5.41 4.54
CA ASP A 233 10.89 -4.51 4.10
C ASP A 233 10.29 -3.20 3.61
N ILE A 234 11.01 -2.09 3.83
CA ILE A 234 10.81 -0.85 3.08
C ILE A 234 11.78 -0.90 1.91
N ILE A 235 11.28 -0.79 0.69
CA ILE A 235 12.09 -0.80 -0.53
C ILE A 235 11.97 0.56 -1.22
N PHE A 236 13.11 1.17 -1.51
CA PHE A 236 13.23 2.42 -2.26
C PHE A 236 13.78 2.14 -3.64
N LEU A 237 12.97 2.40 -4.68
CA LEU A 237 13.34 2.24 -6.08
C LEU A 237 13.24 3.58 -6.79
N GLN A 238 14.24 3.91 -7.62
CA GLN A 238 14.17 5.06 -8.55
C GLN A 238 13.97 4.56 -9.97
N LYS A 239 12.89 5.01 -10.62
CA LYS A 239 12.61 4.61 -12.00
C LYS A 239 13.68 5.12 -12.94
N ARG A 240 14.19 4.22 -13.80
CA ARG A 240 15.16 4.55 -14.87
C ARG A 240 14.47 5.25 -16.03
N ASP A 241 15.26 5.98 -16.81
CA ASP A 241 14.81 6.61 -18.06
C ASP A 241 14.54 5.56 -19.13
N HIS A 242 15.32 4.48 -19.13
CA HIS A 242 15.22 3.37 -20.06
C HIS A 242 15.57 2.06 -19.36
N MET A 243 15.08 0.96 -19.92
CA MET A 243 15.42 -0.37 -19.41
C MET A 243 16.88 -0.69 -19.65
N ILE A 244 17.49 -1.38 -18.69
CA ILE A 244 18.84 -1.95 -18.81
C ILE A 244 18.75 -3.48 -18.92
N LEU A 245 19.73 -4.10 -19.56
CA LEU A 245 19.84 -5.57 -19.63
C LEU A 245 20.83 -6.13 -18.61
N GLU A 246 21.75 -5.28 -18.13
CA GLU A 246 22.69 -5.64 -17.08
C GLU A 246 21.96 -5.89 -15.77
N GLU A 247 22.34 -6.94 -15.09
CA GLU A 247 21.74 -7.33 -13.81
C GLU A 247 22.66 -6.94 -12.66
N PRO A 248 22.26 -5.98 -11.82
CA PRO A 248 23.00 -5.64 -10.60
C PRO A 248 23.07 -6.83 -9.61
N ASP A 249 24.10 -6.84 -8.75
CA ASP A 249 24.36 -7.93 -7.79
C ASP A 249 23.18 -8.25 -6.89
N TRP A 250 22.39 -7.25 -6.48
CA TRP A 250 21.22 -7.43 -5.61
C TRP A 250 20.08 -8.26 -6.23
N VAL A 251 20.13 -8.54 -7.54
CA VAL A 251 19.18 -9.45 -8.22
C VAL A 251 19.35 -10.88 -7.73
N TYR A 252 20.57 -11.27 -7.41
CA TYR A 252 20.92 -12.62 -6.96
C TYR A 252 21.13 -12.63 -5.45
N LEU A 253 20.80 -13.75 -4.84
CA LEU A 253 21.11 -14.01 -3.43
C LEU A 253 22.41 -14.80 -3.37
N ASP A 254 23.37 -14.29 -2.61
CA ASP A 254 24.56 -15.06 -2.24
C ASP A 254 24.19 -16.05 -1.13
N TYR A 255 24.38 -17.32 -1.39
CA TYR A 255 24.18 -18.42 -0.44
C TYR A 255 25.52 -19.03 -0.07
#